data_f21932dbc111d8dbf82b711a2cf9a5e0
#
_entry.id   f21932dbc111d8dbf82b711a2cf9a5e0
#
_cell.length_a   1.000
_cell.length_b   1.000
_cell.length_c   1.000
_cell.angle_alpha   90.00
_cell.angle_beta   90.00
_cell.angle_gamma   90.00
#
_symmetry.space_group_name_H-M   'P 1'
#
loop_
_entity.id
_entity.type
_entity.pdbx_description
1 polymer ?
#
loop_
_entity_poly.entity_id
_entity_poly.type
_entity_poly.pdbx_seq_one_letter_code
_entity_poly.pdbx_strand_id
1 'polypeptide(L)'
;MNSVDSSRRALCAAGALLLGGCAATATSSRPSPAAVAELSSTGKLRAAINFGNPILASRNAAGEPQGVSVDLAREAARRLGLPIELVLFTSAGNVVEGIKAGKVDLAFVAIDPVRAADMEYTAPYVVIEGVYLVRNDSPLRRNEDVDRAGTKVVVGKGSAYDLFLTREIKAATLVRAPTSPAVTDMFLAEKHDVAAGVKQQLEMDAQRVGGVRLLPGRFMVIEQSMGVPKGRTAAQAWLSGYIEEMKASGFVAAALKRHGIQGAAVAPARGGS
;
A
#
# COMPACT_ATOMS: atom_id res chain seq x y z
N MET A 1 -36.55 40.10 77.69
CA MET A 1 -36.60 41.18 76.66
C MET A 1 -35.74 40.76 75.54
N ASN A 2 -36.42 40.35 74.52
CA ASN A 2 -36.21 40.49 73.04
C ASN A 2 -34.77 40.57 72.49
N SER A 3 -34.38 39.64 71.67
CA SER A 3 -34.53 39.88 70.24
C SER A 3 -34.07 38.65 69.41
N VAL A 4 -34.80 38.43 68.39
CA VAL A 4 -34.66 37.45 67.31
C VAL A 4 -33.46 37.84 66.45
N ASP A 5 -32.66 36.87 66.07
CA ASP A 5 -31.80 37.09 64.92
C ASP A 5 -31.82 35.88 63.95
N SER A 6 -32.01 36.23 62.71
CA SER A 6 -32.37 35.35 61.63
C SER A 6 -31.11 34.78 60.94
N SER A 7 -30.98 33.47 60.96
CA SER A 7 -29.96 32.74 60.19
C SER A 7 -30.24 32.73 58.70
N ARG A 8 -29.37 33.34 57.92
CA ARG A 8 -29.33 33.15 56.46
C ARG A 8 -28.47 31.94 56.09
N ARG A 9 -29.14 30.90 55.64
CA ARG A 9 -28.49 29.75 55.04
C ARG A 9 -28.15 30.06 53.60
N ALA A 10 -26.86 30.17 53.30
CA ALA A 10 -26.38 30.21 51.90
C ALA A 10 -26.27 28.77 51.35
N LEU A 11 -27.04 28.48 50.33
CA LEU A 11 -26.99 27.22 49.60
C LEU A 11 -25.88 27.34 48.52
N CYS A 12 -24.76 26.67 48.71
CA CYS A 12 -23.78 26.49 47.66
C CYS A 12 -24.22 25.33 46.75
N ALA A 13 -24.74 25.66 45.56
CA ALA A 13 -24.97 24.67 44.51
C ALA A 13 -23.66 24.39 43.79
N ALA A 14 -23.12 23.22 44.03
CA ALA A 14 -21.95 22.68 43.30
C ALA A 14 -22.45 22.11 41.95
N GLY A 15 -22.26 22.86 40.86
CA GLY A 15 -22.51 22.40 39.51
C GLY A 15 -21.39 21.41 39.06
N ALA A 16 -21.72 20.14 39.02
CA ALA A 16 -20.84 19.13 38.40
C ALA A 16 -20.96 19.22 36.87
N LEU A 17 -19.97 19.79 36.20
CA LEU A 17 -19.79 19.72 34.75
C LEU A 17 -19.35 18.32 34.36
N LEU A 18 -20.29 17.50 33.89
CA LEU A 18 -20.01 16.24 33.22
C LEU A 18 -19.41 16.55 31.81
N LEU A 19 -18.10 16.56 31.70
CA LEU A 19 -17.40 16.50 30.44
C LEU A 19 -17.59 15.09 29.85
N GLY A 20 -18.66 14.92 29.06
CA GLY A 20 -18.89 13.75 28.25
C GLY A 20 -17.87 13.72 27.12
N GLY A 21 -16.73 13.09 27.35
CA GLY A 21 -15.77 12.75 26.30
C GLY A 21 -16.41 11.74 25.36
N CYS A 22 -16.81 12.16 24.14
CA CYS A 22 -17.12 11.25 23.05
C CYS A 22 -15.83 10.54 22.65
N ALA A 23 -15.49 9.46 23.35
CA ALA A 23 -14.58 8.45 22.82
C ALA A 23 -15.29 7.83 21.62
N ALA A 24 -14.91 8.24 20.40
CA ALA A 24 -15.28 7.54 19.19
C ALA A 24 -14.69 6.13 19.28
N THR A 25 -15.45 5.20 19.83
CA THR A 25 -15.14 3.78 19.76
C THR A 25 -15.14 3.41 18.28
N ALA A 26 -13.94 3.19 17.71
CA ALA A 26 -13.81 2.56 16.41
C ALA A 26 -14.51 1.21 16.48
N THR A 27 -15.74 1.17 16.00
CA THR A 27 -16.54 -0.05 15.96
C THR A 27 -15.87 -0.96 14.95
N SER A 28 -15.10 -1.95 15.44
CA SER A 28 -14.63 -3.05 14.61
C SER A 28 -15.85 -3.66 13.93
N SER A 29 -16.04 -3.37 12.65
CA SER A 29 -17.22 -3.83 11.94
C SER A 29 -17.09 -5.34 11.73
N ARG A 30 -17.90 -6.10 12.48
CA ARG A 30 -18.00 -7.55 12.28
C ARG A 30 -18.31 -7.81 10.79
N PRO A 31 -17.59 -8.74 10.14
CA PRO A 31 -17.86 -9.04 8.74
C PRO A 31 -19.30 -9.54 8.56
N SER A 32 -20.00 -9.03 7.55
CA SER A 32 -21.32 -9.54 7.19
C SER A 32 -21.18 -10.93 6.56
N PRO A 33 -22.22 -11.78 6.64
CA PRO A 33 -22.22 -13.07 5.94
C PRO A 33 -21.91 -12.95 4.44
N ALA A 34 -22.39 -11.87 3.79
CA ALA A 34 -22.11 -11.57 2.39
C ALA A 34 -20.60 -11.29 2.15
N ALA A 35 -19.96 -10.47 3.00
CA ALA A 35 -18.54 -10.19 2.90
C ALA A 35 -17.70 -11.46 3.08
N VAL A 36 -18.06 -12.33 4.04
CA VAL A 36 -17.40 -13.64 4.23
C VAL A 36 -17.57 -14.50 2.98
N ALA A 37 -18.78 -14.62 2.43
CA ALA A 37 -19.04 -15.40 1.23
C ALA A 37 -18.25 -14.91 0.01
N GLU A 38 -18.21 -13.59 -0.20
CA GLU A 38 -17.45 -12.99 -1.30
C GLU A 38 -15.93 -13.16 -1.17
N LEU A 39 -15.40 -13.29 0.06
CA LEU A 39 -13.95 -13.48 0.34
C LEU A 39 -13.55 -14.93 0.52
N SER A 40 -14.48 -15.89 0.45
CA SER A 40 -14.22 -17.30 0.68
C SER A 40 -14.84 -18.22 -0.38
N SER A 41 -14.72 -17.85 -1.65
CA SER A 41 -15.33 -18.59 -2.76
C SER A 41 -14.95 -20.09 -2.80
N THR A 42 -13.87 -20.49 -2.13
CA THR A 42 -13.40 -21.88 -2.00
C THR A 42 -13.35 -22.38 -0.55
N GLY A 43 -14.06 -21.71 0.37
CA GLY A 43 -14.04 -22.03 1.81
C GLY A 43 -12.80 -21.49 2.55
N LYS A 44 -11.92 -20.75 1.89
CA LYS A 44 -10.74 -20.09 2.45
C LYS A 44 -10.51 -18.75 1.78
N LEU A 45 -9.84 -17.83 2.47
CA LEU A 45 -9.37 -16.56 1.90
C LEU A 45 -8.11 -16.82 1.07
N ARG A 46 -8.18 -16.66 -0.26
CA ARG A 46 -7.02 -16.72 -1.15
C ARG A 46 -6.47 -15.31 -1.37
N ALA A 47 -5.35 -15.01 -0.70
CA ALA A 47 -4.72 -13.68 -0.75
C ALA A 47 -3.51 -13.69 -1.69
N ALA A 48 -3.52 -12.82 -2.70
CA ALA A 48 -2.41 -12.63 -3.62
C ALA A 48 -1.28 -11.86 -2.96
N ILE A 49 -0.09 -12.44 -2.87
CA ILE A 49 1.12 -11.83 -2.32
C ILE A 49 2.08 -11.52 -3.46
N ASN A 50 2.40 -10.23 -3.60
CA ASN A 50 3.21 -9.70 -4.70
C ASN A 50 4.69 -9.53 -4.30
N PHE A 51 5.53 -10.51 -4.61
CA PHE A 51 6.99 -10.41 -4.43
C PHE A 51 7.68 -9.47 -5.43
N GLY A 52 6.96 -8.97 -6.43
CA GLY A 52 7.42 -7.89 -7.29
C GLY A 52 7.52 -6.53 -6.58
N ASN A 53 7.03 -6.43 -5.33
CA ASN A 53 7.25 -5.30 -4.43
C ASN A 53 7.87 -5.79 -3.11
N PRO A 54 9.19 -6.01 -3.06
CA PRO A 54 9.86 -6.58 -1.90
C PRO A 54 9.78 -5.71 -0.63
N ILE A 55 9.40 -4.45 -0.78
CA ILE A 55 9.16 -3.52 0.35
C ILE A 55 7.95 -3.95 1.17
N LEU A 56 6.93 -4.53 0.53
CA LEU A 56 5.68 -4.91 1.20
C LEU A 56 5.52 -6.42 1.36
N ALA A 57 6.24 -7.23 0.59
CA ALA A 57 6.23 -8.68 0.69
C ALA A 57 7.57 -9.27 0.23
N SER A 58 8.15 -10.13 1.04
CA SER A 58 9.42 -10.81 0.78
C SER A 58 9.37 -12.24 1.35
N ARG A 59 10.47 -12.97 1.25
CA ARG A 59 10.66 -14.26 1.92
C ARG A 59 11.57 -14.06 3.14
N ASN A 60 11.26 -14.76 4.23
CA ASN A 60 12.16 -14.85 5.37
C ASN A 60 13.30 -15.85 5.09
N ALA A 61 14.20 -16.05 6.05
CA ALA A 61 15.33 -16.97 5.92
C ALA A 61 14.90 -18.45 5.71
N ALA A 62 13.69 -18.82 6.15
CA ALA A 62 13.10 -20.14 5.92
C ALA A 62 12.39 -20.26 4.55
N GLY A 63 12.39 -19.19 3.74
CA GLY A 63 11.69 -19.15 2.44
C GLY A 63 10.20 -18.84 2.53
N GLU A 64 9.67 -18.59 3.72
CA GLU A 64 8.24 -18.33 3.94
C GLU A 64 7.87 -16.87 3.62
N PRO A 65 6.64 -16.61 3.15
CA PRO A 65 6.15 -15.27 2.91
C PRO A 65 6.07 -14.44 4.19
N GLN A 66 6.64 -13.22 4.14
CA GLN A 66 6.55 -12.20 5.18
C GLN A 66 6.35 -10.81 4.58
N GLY A 67 6.02 -9.82 5.41
CA GLY A 67 5.86 -8.42 5.01
C GLY A 67 4.49 -7.85 5.39
N VAL A 68 4.33 -6.55 5.17
CA VAL A 68 3.12 -5.81 5.55
C VAL A 68 1.87 -6.41 4.89
N SER A 69 1.94 -6.79 3.61
CA SER A 69 0.82 -7.40 2.89
C SER A 69 0.45 -8.77 3.48
N VAL A 70 1.44 -9.56 3.91
CA VAL A 70 1.22 -10.88 4.54
C VAL A 70 0.58 -10.71 5.91
N ASP A 71 1.05 -9.76 6.71
CA ASP A 71 0.50 -9.48 8.03
C ASP A 71 -0.97 -9.03 7.93
N LEU A 72 -1.27 -8.11 7.00
CA LEU A 72 -2.64 -7.67 6.74
C LEU A 72 -3.54 -8.81 6.24
N ALA A 73 -3.04 -9.67 5.35
CA ALA A 73 -3.81 -10.81 4.85
C ALA A 73 -4.16 -11.81 5.97
N ARG A 74 -3.19 -12.14 6.82
CA ARG A 74 -3.40 -13.05 7.96
C ARG A 74 -4.38 -12.48 8.98
N GLU A 75 -4.25 -11.19 9.31
CA GLU A 75 -5.18 -10.53 10.23
C GLU A 75 -6.60 -10.43 9.66
N ALA A 76 -6.75 -10.15 8.36
CA ALA A 76 -8.05 -10.17 7.68
C ALA A 76 -8.69 -11.57 7.77
N ALA A 77 -7.95 -12.63 7.45
CA ALA A 77 -8.44 -14.01 7.54
C ALA A 77 -8.87 -14.38 8.96
N ARG A 78 -8.08 -14.01 9.97
CA ARG A 78 -8.39 -14.23 11.39
C ARG A 78 -9.71 -13.55 11.79
N ARG A 79 -9.94 -12.32 11.35
CA ARG A 79 -11.19 -11.57 11.64
C ARG A 79 -12.41 -12.14 10.91
N LEU A 80 -12.20 -12.66 9.70
CA LEU A 80 -13.23 -13.33 8.91
C LEU A 80 -13.56 -14.73 9.48
N GLY A 81 -12.71 -15.30 10.35
CA GLY A 81 -12.82 -16.68 10.80
C GLY A 81 -12.54 -17.70 9.69
N LEU A 82 -11.71 -17.34 8.70
CA LEU A 82 -11.41 -18.15 7.53
C LEU A 82 -9.99 -18.73 7.58
N PRO A 83 -9.78 -19.96 7.09
CA PRO A 83 -8.44 -20.39 6.71
C PRO A 83 -7.88 -19.48 5.62
N ILE A 84 -6.54 -19.29 5.63
CA ILE A 84 -5.86 -18.47 4.62
C ILE A 84 -5.01 -19.32 3.68
N GLU A 85 -5.04 -18.95 2.40
CA GLU A 85 -4.07 -19.39 1.39
C GLU A 85 -3.35 -18.17 0.82
N LEU A 86 -2.02 -18.16 0.95
CA LEU A 86 -1.18 -17.14 0.33
C LEU A 86 -0.79 -17.60 -1.07
N VAL A 87 -1.34 -16.96 -2.09
CA VAL A 87 -1.03 -17.24 -3.50
C VAL A 87 0.07 -16.28 -3.95
N LEU A 88 1.23 -16.83 -4.32
CA LEU A 88 2.45 -16.04 -4.54
C LEU A 88 2.60 -15.65 -6.00
N PHE A 89 2.91 -14.37 -6.24
CA PHE A 89 3.13 -13.80 -7.56
C PHE A 89 4.46 -13.04 -7.60
N THR A 90 5.10 -13.02 -8.76
CA THR A 90 6.38 -12.35 -8.98
C THR A 90 6.25 -10.91 -9.48
N SER A 91 5.04 -10.47 -9.85
CA SER A 91 4.77 -9.10 -10.31
C SER A 91 3.33 -8.68 -10.03
N ALA A 92 3.10 -7.37 -9.96
CA ALA A 92 1.76 -6.81 -9.80
C ALA A 92 0.85 -7.12 -11.01
N GLY A 93 1.41 -7.17 -12.22
CA GLY A 93 0.67 -7.59 -13.41
C GLY A 93 0.10 -9.00 -13.27
N ASN A 94 0.93 -9.94 -12.77
CA ASN A 94 0.48 -11.32 -12.54
C ASN A 94 -0.59 -11.42 -11.44
N VAL A 95 -0.55 -10.54 -10.42
CA VAL A 95 -1.64 -10.46 -9.41
C VAL A 95 -2.95 -10.06 -10.09
N VAL A 96 -2.95 -9.07 -10.95
CA VAL A 96 -4.15 -8.65 -11.70
C VAL A 96 -4.70 -9.77 -12.57
N GLU A 97 -3.84 -10.49 -13.27
CA GLU A 97 -4.25 -11.67 -14.04
C GLU A 97 -4.81 -12.79 -13.13
N GLY A 98 -4.27 -12.93 -11.92
CA GLY A 98 -4.80 -13.84 -10.90
C GLY A 98 -6.22 -13.48 -10.44
N ILE A 99 -6.51 -12.19 -10.27
CA ILE A 99 -7.86 -11.67 -9.99
C ILE A 99 -8.82 -11.99 -11.14
N LYS A 100 -8.44 -11.65 -12.38
CA LYS A 100 -9.25 -11.90 -13.60
C LYS A 100 -9.58 -13.39 -13.77
N ALA A 101 -8.61 -14.25 -13.50
CA ALA A 101 -8.75 -15.69 -13.61
C ALA A 101 -9.49 -16.33 -12.41
N GLY A 102 -9.96 -15.56 -11.43
CA GLY A 102 -10.64 -16.08 -10.24
C GLY A 102 -9.74 -16.95 -9.34
N LYS A 103 -8.42 -16.79 -9.44
CA LYS A 103 -7.45 -17.57 -8.64
C LYS A 103 -7.32 -17.06 -7.21
N VAL A 104 -7.66 -15.79 -6.97
CA VAL A 104 -7.53 -15.12 -5.67
C VAL A 104 -8.78 -14.29 -5.36
N ASP A 105 -9.02 -14.07 -4.07
CA ASP A 105 -10.18 -13.33 -3.55
C ASP A 105 -9.78 -11.94 -3.07
N LEU A 106 -8.52 -11.76 -2.68
CA LEU A 106 -7.94 -10.54 -2.15
C LEU A 106 -6.57 -10.29 -2.79
N ALA A 107 -6.30 -9.04 -3.17
CA ALA A 107 -5.03 -8.61 -3.73
C ALA A 107 -4.43 -7.43 -2.95
N PHE A 108 -3.10 -7.29 -3.00
CA PHE A 108 -2.33 -6.17 -2.48
C PHE A 108 -1.55 -5.53 -3.63
N VAL A 109 -2.10 -4.47 -4.19
CA VAL A 109 -1.50 -3.74 -5.33
C VAL A 109 -1.80 -2.25 -5.24
N ALA A 110 -1.01 -1.45 -5.94
CA ALA A 110 -1.27 -0.02 -6.04
C ALA A 110 -2.57 0.26 -6.81
N ILE A 111 -3.27 1.30 -6.38
CA ILE A 111 -4.41 1.87 -7.10
C ILE A 111 -3.93 2.34 -8.46
N ASP A 112 -4.63 1.94 -9.52
CA ASP A 112 -4.36 2.37 -10.90
C ASP A 112 -5.66 2.28 -11.73
N PRO A 113 -5.95 3.28 -12.58
CA PRO A 113 -7.18 3.29 -13.39
C PRO A 113 -7.28 2.10 -14.36
N VAL A 114 -6.17 1.58 -14.88
CA VAL A 114 -6.20 0.40 -15.76
C VAL A 114 -6.67 -0.84 -14.99
N ARG A 115 -6.17 -1.02 -13.76
CA ARG A 115 -6.54 -2.15 -12.90
C ARG A 115 -7.98 -2.04 -12.37
N ALA A 116 -8.50 -0.79 -12.19
CA ALA A 116 -9.87 -0.55 -11.74
C ALA A 116 -10.96 -1.06 -12.71
N ALA A 117 -10.58 -1.45 -13.92
CA ALA A 117 -11.49 -2.14 -14.83
C ALA A 117 -11.93 -3.51 -14.27
N ASP A 118 -11.05 -4.20 -13.55
CA ASP A 118 -11.22 -5.60 -13.11
C ASP A 118 -11.36 -5.75 -11.59
N MET A 119 -11.07 -4.70 -10.81
CA MET A 119 -11.09 -4.78 -9.35
C MET A 119 -11.58 -3.49 -8.69
N GLU A 120 -12.05 -3.64 -7.46
CA GLU A 120 -12.43 -2.55 -6.57
C GLU A 120 -11.43 -2.45 -5.43
N TYR A 121 -11.12 -1.21 -5.01
CA TYR A 121 -10.08 -0.91 -4.05
C TYR A 121 -10.63 -0.41 -2.72
N THR A 122 -9.88 -0.65 -1.65
CA THR A 122 -9.97 0.12 -0.40
C THR A 122 -9.28 1.48 -0.58
N ALA A 123 -9.33 2.35 0.44
CA ALA A 123 -8.36 3.41 0.58
C ALA A 123 -6.93 2.82 0.70
N PRO A 124 -5.88 3.57 0.36
CA PRO A 124 -4.51 3.10 0.50
C PRO A 124 -4.14 2.86 1.98
N TYR A 125 -3.29 1.87 2.23
CA TYR A 125 -2.73 1.60 3.55
C TYR A 125 -1.29 2.10 3.71
N VAL A 126 -0.55 2.15 2.60
CA VAL A 126 0.84 2.62 2.55
C VAL A 126 1.03 3.47 1.30
N VAL A 127 1.82 4.52 1.45
CA VAL A 127 2.25 5.40 0.36
C VAL A 127 3.77 5.24 0.20
N ILE A 128 4.21 5.01 -1.03
CA ILE A 128 5.60 4.95 -1.46
C ILE A 128 5.82 5.81 -2.70
N GLU A 129 7.07 6.00 -3.10
CA GLU A 129 7.42 6.91 -4.20
C GLU A 129 8.00 6.14 -5.38
N GLY A 130 7.63 6.57 -6.60
CA GLY A 130 8.29 6.19 -7.84
C GLY A 130 9.39 7.19 -8.17
N VAL A 131 10.61 6.69 -8.38
CA VAL A 131 11.80 7.52 -8.66
C VAL A 131 12.61 6.94 -9.82
N TYR A 132 13.51 7.76 -10.37
CA TYR A 132 14.45 7.34 -11.40
C TYR A 132 15.85 7.12 -10.82
N LEU A 133 16.53 6.10 -11.35
CA LEU A 133 17.93 5.78 -11.12
C LEU A 133 18.69 5.94 -12.42
N VAL A 134 19.86 6.57 -12.37
CA VAL A 134 20.77 6.78 -13.49
C VAL A 134 22.20 6.46 -13.10
N ARG A 135 23.10 6.26 -14.08
CA ARG A 135 24.55 6.17 -13.82
C ARG A 135 25.08 7.50 -13.27
N ASN A 136 26.13 7.47 -12.48
CA ASN A 136 26.72 8.67 -11.86
C ASN A 136 27.18 9.71 -12.90
N ASP A 137 27.70 9.25 -14.06
CA ASP A 137 28.14 10.06 -15.18
C ASP A 137 26.99 10.53 -16.11
N SER A 138 25.76 10.08 -15.89
CA SER A 138 24.60 10.49 -16.69
C SER A 138 24.45 12.01 -16.70
N PRO A 139 24.15 12.62 -17.87
CA PRO A 139 23.85 14.05 -17.97
C PRO A 139 22.49 14.44 -17.39
N LEU A 140 21.59 13.44 -17.15
CA LEU A 140 20.26 13.69 -16.59
C LEU A 140 20.39 14.08 -15.12
N ARG A 141 19.77 15.22 -14.74
CA ARG A 141 19.88 15.79 -13.38
C ARG A 141 18.54 15.90 -12.66
N ARG A 142 17.44 15.94 -13.39
CA ARG A 142 16.09 16.12 -12.87
C ARG A 142 15.12 15.15 -13.58
N ASN A 143 13.95 14.94 -12.99
CA ASN A 143 12.93 14.06 -13.56
C ASN A 143 12.47 14.54 -14.95
N GLU A 144 12.40 15.88 -15.14
CA GLU A 144 12.00 16.51 -16.41
C GLU A 144 13.00 16.26 -17.55
N ASP A 145 14.22 15.87 -17.22
CA ASP A 145 15.24 15.53 -18.23
C ASP A 145 15.02 14.16 -18.87
N VAL A 146 14.18 13.30 -18.27
CA VAL A 146 14.04 11.89 -18.65
C VAL A 146 13.22 11.73 -19.93
N ASP A 147 12.11 12.50 -20.09
CA ASP A 147 11.22 12.34 -21.25
C ASP A 147 11.75 13.07 -22.48
N ARG A 148 12.77 12.48 -23.09
CA ARG A 148 13.40 13.00 -24.32
C ARG A 148 13.54 11.90 -25.37
N ALA A 149 13.46 12.28 -26.65
CA ALA A 149 13.72 11.37 -27.75
C ALA A 149 15.10 10.70 -27.61
N GLY A 150 15.14 9.41 -27.80
CA GLY A 150 16.35 8.58 -27.66
C GLY A 150 16.62 8.06 -26.24
N THR A 151 16.00 8.63 -25.19
CA THR A 151 16.11 8.10 -23.82
C THR A 151 15.35 6.77 -23.69
N LYS A 152 16.00 5.76 -23.13
CA LYS A 152 15.39 4.45 -22.81
C LYS A 152 15.23 4.30 -21.30
N VAL A 153 13.99 4.13 -20.85
CA VAL A 153 13.61 4.00 -19.44
C VAL A 153 13.18 2.56 -19.17
N VAL A 154 13.92 1.85 -18.32
CA VAL A 154 13.57 0.48 -17.91
C VAL A 154 12.53 0.54 -16.80
N VAL A 155 11.44 -0.21 -16.97
CA VAL A 155 10.34 -0.35 -16.00
C VAL A 155 10.03 -1.82 -15.74
N GLY A 156 9.52 -2.16 -14.57
CA GLY A 156 9.02 -3.52 -14.29
C GLY A 156 7.65 -3.72 -14.95
N LYS A 157 7.52 -4.70 -15.83
CA LYS A 157 6.29 -4.97 -16.58
C LYS A 157 5.05 -5.08 -15.67
N GLY A 158 4.03 -4.27 -15.94
CA GLY A 158 2.76 -4.25 -15.20
C GLY A 158 2.86 -3.67 -13.79
N SER A 159 3.99 -3.05 -13.40
CA SER A 159 4.11 -2.29 -12.16
C SER A 159 3.26 -1.01 -12.19
N ALA A 160 3.04 -0.39 -11.02
CA ALA A 160 2.32 0.89 -10.96
C ALA A 160 3.05 1.98 -11.76
N TYR A 161 4.37 2.02 -11.68
CA TYR A 161 5.17 2.99 -12.41
C TYR A 161 5.29 2.68 -13.91
N ASP A 162 5.21 1.42 -14.35
CA ASP A 162 5.06 1.09 -15.79
C ASP A 162 3.74 1.63 -16.33
N LEU A 163 2.64 1.37 -15.64
CA LEU A 163 1.32 1.84 -16.06
C LEU A 163 1.24 3.38 -16.07
N PHE A 164 1.79 4.02 -15.05
CA PHE A 164 1.87 5.49 -14.97
C PHE A 164 2.71 6.06 -16.13
N LEU A 165 3.95 5.61 -16.28
CA LEU A 165 4.86 6.13 -17.30
C LEU A 165 4.38 5.82 -18.72
N THR A 166 3.64 4.72 -18.92
CA THR A 166 2.99 4.43 -20.22
C THR A 166 1.98 5.52 -20.61
N ARG A 167 1.34 6.17 -19.65
CA ARG A 167 0.41 7.28 -19.91
C ARG A 167 1.12 8.64 -20.02
N GLU A 168 2.18 8.84 -19.25
CA GLU A 168 2.81 10.16 -19.08
C GLU A 168 3.95 10.43 -20.06
N ILE A 169 4.80 9.44 -20.37
CA ILE A 169 5.95 9.57 -21.28
C ILE A 169 5.47 9.84 -22.71
N LYS A 170 6.04 10.85 -23.34
CA LYS A 170 5.70 11.28 -24.71
C LYS A 170 6.82 11.05 -25.72
N ALA A 171 8.08 11.17 -25.30
CA ALA A 171 9.24 11.16 -26.20
C ALA A 171 10.22 10.02 -25.90
N ALA A 172 10.41 9.66 -24.61
CA ALA A 172 11.28 8.56 -24.23
C ALA A 172 10.65 7.20 -24.57
N THR A 173 11.47 6.16 -24.65
CA THR A 173 11.03 4.78 -24.90
C THR A 173 11.03 3.97 -23.61
N LEU A 174 9.92 3.32 -23.29
CA LEU A 174 9.82 2.39 -22.17
C LEU A 174 10.32 0.99 -22.58
N VAL A 175 11.27 0.46 -21.81
CA VAL A 175 11.77 -0.91 -21.92
C VAL A 175 11.28 -1.69 -20.68
N ARG A 176 10.71 -2.87 -20.90
CA ARG A 176 10.04 -3.60 -19.81
C ARG A 176 10.86 -4.79 -19.35
N ALA A 177 11.43 -4.70 -18.15
CA ALA A 177 11.97 -5.85 -17.44
C ALA A 177 10.83 -6.80 -17.03
N PRO A 178 11.06 -8.10 -16.95
CA PRO A 178 10.00 -9.08 -16.63
C PRO A 178 9.40 -8.87 -15.24
N THR A 179 10.18 -8.37 -14.28
CA THR A 179 9.75 -8.07 -12.90
C THR A 179 10.39 -6.76 -12.41
N SER A 180 9.83 -6.13 -11.37
CA SER A 180 10.45 -4.93 -10.77
C SER A 180 11.84 -5.18 -10.19
N PRO A 181 12.13 -6.30 -9.50
CA PRO A 181 13.48 -6.60 -9.05
C PRO A 181 14.53 -6.74 -10.17
N ALA A 182 14.13 -7.05 -11.40
CA ALA A 182 15.04 -7.19 -12.53
C ALA A 182 15.39 -5.87 -13.24
N VAL A 183 14.74 -4.76 -12.85
CA VAL A 183 14.87 -3.46 -13.55
C VAL A 183 16.30 -2.94 -13.53
N THR A 184 16.95 -2.91 -12.37
CA THR A 184 18.32 -2.35 -12.23
C THR A 184 19.35 -3.19 -12.94
N ASP A 185 19.24 -4.52 -12.87
CA ASP A 185 20.16 -5.42 -13.56
C ASP A 185 20.04 -5.31 -15.09
N MET A 186 18.81 -5.25 -15.63
CA MET A 186 18.57 -5.02 -17.05
C MET A 186 19.08 -3.65 -17.52
N PHE A 187 18.81 -2.59 -16.73
CA PHE A 187 19.31 -1.24 -16.99
C PHE A 187 20.82 -1.21 -17.17
N LEU A 188 21.57 -1.91 -16.30
CA LEU A 188 23.02 -1.96 -16.37
C LEU A 188 23.52 -2.86 -17.49
N ALA A 189 22.99 -4.08 -17.61
CA ALA A 189 23.45 -5.08 -18.59
C ALA A 189 23.24 -4.62 -20.04
N GLU A 190 22.11 -3.99 -20.32
CA GLU A 190 21.75 -3.51 -21.65
C GLU A 190 22.11 -2.04 -21.89
N LYS A 191 22.80 -1.40 -20.92
CA LYS A 191 23.29 -0.02 -21.00
C LYS A 191 22.18 1.01 -21.34
N HIS A 192 20.97 0.80 -20.80
CA HIS A 192 19.88 1.78 -20.93
C HIS A 192 20.19 3.06 -20.15
N ASP A 193 19.43 4.13 -20.38
CA ASP A 193 19.73 5.46 -19.84
C ASP A 193 19.20 5.66 -18.41
N VAL A 194 18.02 5.08 -18.11
CA VAL A 194 17.28 5.29 -16.86
C VAL A 194 16.65 3.98 -16.40
N ALA A 195 16.67 3.73 -15.09
CA ALA A 195 15.82 2.74 -14.43
C ALA A 195 14.74 3.47 -13.62
N ALA A 196 13.48 3.06 -13.73
CA ALA A 196 12.38 3.57 -12.91
C ALA A 196 11.91 2.48 -11.93
N GLY A 197 11.61 2.87 -10.70
CA GLY A 197 11.18 1.91 -9.69
C GLY A 197 10.70 2.55 -8.40
N VAL A 198 10.34 1.70 -7.44
CA VAL A 198 10.06 2.11 -6.06
C VAL A 198 11.35 2.61 -5.42
N LYS A 199 11.30 3.77 -4.76
CA LYS A 199 12.45 4.46 -4.19
C LYS A 199 13.31 3.54 -3.31
N GLN A 200 12.72 2.88 -2.34
CA GLN A 200 13.44 2.00 -1.41
C GLN A 200 14.14 0.83 -2.12
N GLN A 201 13.50 0.27 -3.15
CA GLN A 201 14.10 -0.78 -3.97
C GLN A 201 15.33 -0.24 -4.72
N LEU A 202 15.19 0.91 -5.37
CA LEU A 202 16.30 1.51 -6.12
C LEU A 202 17.42 2.02 -5.21
N GLU A 203 17.13 2.45 -3.97
CA GLU A 203 18.14 2.77 -2.96
C GLU A 203 18.96 1.52 -2.56
N MET A 204 18.30 0.39 -2.31
CA MET A 204 19.00 -0.89 -2.04
C MET A 204 19.80 -1.35 -3.25
N ASP A 205 19.25 -1.24 -4.44
CA ASP A 205 19.95 -1.59 -5.67
C ASP A 205 21.17 -0.69 -5.91
N ALA A 206 21.05 0.62 -5.68
CA ALA A 206 22.16 1.55 -5.81
C ALA A 206 23.31 1.21 -4.85
N GLN A 207 23.02 0.80 -3.63
CA GLN A 207 24.02 0.32 -2.67
C GLN A 207 24.67 -0.99 -3.13
N ARG A 208 23.88 -1.90 -3.70
CA ARG A 208 24.35 -3.22 -4.19
C ARG A 208 25.29 -3.10 -5.39
N VAL A 209 24.93 -2.26 -6.39
CA VAL A 209 25.66 -2.23 -7.67
C VAL A 209 26.72 -1.14 -7.72
N GLY A 210 26.59 -0.05 -6.97
CA GLY A 210 27.46 1.11 -7.06
C GLY A 210 27.40 1.83 -8.41
N GLY A 211 28.09 2.97 -8.54
CA GLY A 211 28.22 3.69 -9.81
C GLY A 211 26.91 4.32 -10.35
N VAL A 212 25.85 4.32 -9.56
CA VAL A 212 24.53 4.86 -9.91
C VAL A 212 24.02 5.80 -8.81
N ARG A 213 23.05 6.64 -9.16
CA ARG A 213 22.39 7.56 -8.24
C ARG A 213 20.92 7.72 -8.59
N LEU A 214 20.11 8.02 -7.61
CA LEU A 214 18.74 8.45 -7.82
C LEU A 214 18.71 9.89 -8.34
N LEU A 215 17.75 10.19 -9.22
CA LEU A 215 17.40 11.60 -9.50
C LEU A 215 16.65 12.18 -8.29
N PRO A 216 16.81 13.50 -8.02
CA PRO A 216 16.13 14.16 -6.90
C PRO A 216 14.61 14.19 -7.11
N GLY A 217 13.88 14.12 -5.99
CA GLY A 217 12.42 14.12 -5.99
C GLY A 217 11.81 12.78 -6.38
N ARG A 218 10.57 12.82 -6.86
CA ARG A 218 9.79 11.67 -7.33
C ARG A 218 9.04 12.04 -8.59
N PHE A 219 8.76 11.08 -9.47
CA PHE A 219 7.88 11.30 -10.62
C PHE A 219 6.44 10.89 -10.34
N MET A 220 6.20 10.03 -9.34
CA MET A 220 4.85 9.66 -8.92
C MET A 220 4.78 9.27 -7.44
N VAL A 221 3.57 9.34 -6.91
CA VAL A 221 3.18 8.72 -5.64
C VAL A 221 2.50 7.39 -5.96
N ILE A 222 2.83 6.35 -5.20
CA ILE A 222 2.27 5.00 -5.35
C ILE A 222 1.43 4.68 -4.12
N GLU A 223 0.13 4.63 -4.29
CA GLU A 223 -0.84 4.34 -3.24
C GLU A 223 -1.13 2.84 -3.20
N GLN A 224 -0.56 2.14 -2.21
CA GLN A 224 -0.76 0.70 -2.03
C GLN A 224 -2.07 0.42 -1.30
N SER A 225 -2.90 -0.41 -1.89
CA SER A 225 -4.27 -0.70 -1.45
C SER A 225 -4.55 -2.21 -1.41
N MET A 226 -5.64 -2.57 -0.74
CA MET A 226 -6.26 -3.89 -0.89
C MET A 226 -7.30 -3.83 -2.00
N GLY A 227 -7.39 -4.88 -2.80
CA GLY A 227 -8.34 -4.98 -3.90
C GLY A 227 -9.07 -6.31 -3.93
N VAL A 228 -10.30 -6.29 -4.39
CA VAL A 228 -11.13 -7.49 -4.62
C VAL A 228 -11.59 -7.51 -6.08
N PRO A 229 -11.97 -8.68 -6.64
CA PRO A 229 -12.61 -8.74 -7.94
C PRO A 229 -13.81 -7.79 -8.02
N LYS A 230 -14.02 -7.16 -9.16
CA LYS A 230 -15.12 -6.23 -9.39
C LYS A 230 -16.47 -6.89 -9.10
N GLY A 231 -17.38 -6.12 -8.48
CA GLY A 231 -18.72 -6.59 -8.10
C GLY A 231 -18.80 -7.25 -6.72
N ARG A 232 -17.69 -7.42 -6.00
CA ARG A 232 -17.67 -7.92 -4.63
C ARG A 232 -17.83 -6.77 -3.62
N THR A 233 -18.98 -6.14 -3.64
CA THR A 233 -19.24 -4.87 -2.91
C THR A 233 -19.26 -5.04 -1.39
N ALA A 234 -19.79 -6.15 -0.88
CA ALA A 234 -19.79 -6.43 0.55
C ALA A 234 -18.37 -6.67 1.10
N ALA A 235 -17.54 -7.38 0.32
CA ALA A 235 -16.12 -7.56 0.63
C ALA A 235 -15.36 -6.24 0.62
N GLN A 236 -15.54 -5.42 -0.42
CA GLN A 236 -14.90 -4.11 -0.55
C GLN A 236 -15.30 -3.17 0.60
N ALA A 237 -16.57 -3.12 0.96
CA ALA A 237 -17.07 -2.29 2.06
C ALA A 237 -16.46 -2.71 3.41
N TRP A 238 -16.41 -4.03 3.70
CA TRP A 238 -15.80 -4.54 4.92
C TRP A 238 -14.29 -4.27 4.96
N LEU A 239 -13.57 -4.55 3.87
CA LEU A 239 -12.12 -4.31 3.76
C LEU A 239 -11.79 -2.82 3.89
N SER A 240 -12.67 -1.92 3.42
CA SER A 240 -12.49 -0.47 3.59
C SER A 240 -12.52 -0.06 5.06
N GLY A 241 -13.45 -0.59 5.85
CA GLY A 241 -13.47 -0.39 7.30
C GLY A 241 -12.27 -1.04 7.99
N TYR A 242 -11.94 -2.26 7.60
CA TYR A 242 -10.80 -3.00 8.11
C TYR A 242 -9.48 -2.24 7.93
N ILE A 243 -9.21 -1.70 6.74
CA ILE A 243 -7.93 -1.02 6.49
C ILE A 243 -7.82 0.32 7.23
N GLU A 244 -8.93 1.05 7.39
CA GLU A 244 -8.94 2.27 8.21
C GLU A 244 -8.65 1.95 9.68
N GLU A 245 -9.21 0.86 10.21
CA GLU A 245 -8.90 0.40 11.56
C GLU A 245 -7.43 -0.03 11.69
N MET A 246 -6.88 -0.74 10.70
CA MET A 246 -5.46 -1.15 10.71
C MET A 246 -4.51 0.05 10.69
N LYS A 247 -4.87 1.13 10.01
CA LYS A 247 -4.13 2.39 10.05
C LYS A 247 -4.27 3.06 11.42
N ALA A 248 -5.49 3.24 11.90
CA ALA A 248 -5.78 3.96 13.14
C ALA A 248 -5.23 3.26 14.39
N SER A 249 -5.25 1.93 14.43
CA SER A 249 -4.70 1.14 15.54
C SER A 249 -3.17 1.09 15.57
N GLY A 250 -2.50 1.63 14.54
CA GLY A 250 -1.04 1.53 14.40
C GLY A 250 -0.55 0.18 13.90
N PHE A 251 -1.44 -0.75 13.50
CA PHE A 251 -1.04 -2.07 12.98
C PHE A 251 -0.13 -1.95 11.76
N VAL A 252 -0.49 -1.08 10.79
CA VAL A 252 0.31 -0.86 9.58
C VAL A 252 1.68 -0.26 9.94
N ALA A 253 1.73 0.73 10.83
CA ALA A 253 2.98 1.33 11.29
C ALA A 253 3.88 0.30 12.00
N ALA A 254 3.30 -0.53 12.85
CA ALA A 254 4.02 -1.60 13.53
C ALA A 254 4.52 -2.67 12.56
N ALA A 255 3.77 -3.00 11.51
CA ALA A 255 4.19 -3.93 10.47
C ALA A 255 5.36 -3.37 9.65
N LEU A 256 5.30 -2.11 9.21
CA LEU A 256 6.42 -1.44 8.54
C LEU A 256 7.69 -1.50 9.40
N LYS A 257 7.58 -1.15 10.68
CA LYS A 257 8.71 -1.20 11.62
C LYS A 257 9.25 -2.62 11.80
N ARG A 258 8.38 -3.63 11.99
CA ARG A 258 8.75 -5.04 12.17
C ARG A 258 9.54 -5.59 10.99
N HIS A 259 9.16 -5.19 9.79
CA HIS A 259 9.84 -5.61 8.55
C HIS A 259 10.99 -4.68 8.13
N GLY A 260 11.39 -3.72 8.98
CA GLY A 260 12.52 -2.83 8.72
C GLY A 260 12.33 -1.85 7.58
N ILE A 261 11.08 -1.57 7.17
CA ILE A 261 10.79 -0.70 6.04
C ILE A 261 10.89 0.76 6.46
N GLN A 262 11.82 1.47 5.80
CA GLN A 262 12.02 2.91 5.98
C GLN A 262 11.54 3.67 4.74
N GLY A 263 11.18 4.97 4.91
CA GLY A 263 10.78 5.84 3.81
C GLY A 263 9.40 5.54 3.20
N ALA A 264 8.70 4.49 3.66
CA ALA A 264 7.30 4.27 3.37
C ALA A 264 6.44 4.91 4.46
N ALA A 265 5.34 5.56 4.09
CA ALA A 265 4.42 6.19 5.02
C ALA A 265 3.11 5.40 5.12
N VAL A 266 2.55 5.33 6.35
CA VAL A 266 1.14 4.93 6.51
C VAL A 266 0.29 5.96 5.78
N ALA A 267 -0.64 5.50 4.94
CA ALA A 267 -1.52 6.41 4.21
C ALA A 267 -2.44 7.17 5.19
N PRO A 268 -2.80 8.44 4.91
CA PRO A 268 -3.72 9.19 5.74
C PRO A 268 -5.08 8.48 5.85
N ALA A 269 -5.81 8.81 6.93
CA ALA A 269 -7.19 8.33 7.09
C ALA A 269 -8.07 8.84 5.95
N ARG A 270 -9.06 8.06 5.55
CA ARG A 270 -10.03 8.48 4.54
C ARG A 270 -10.80 9.72 5.05
N GLY A 271 -10.67 10.84 4.37
CA GLY A 271 -11.33 12.12 4.76
C GLY A 271 -10.45 13.09 5.56
N GLY A 272 -9.18 12.77 5.82
CA GLY A 272 -8.18 13.71 6.35
C GLY A 272 -7.40 14.32 5.18
N SER A 273 -7.87 15.46 4.69
CA SER A 273 -7.10 16.37 3.82
C SER A 273 -6.72 17.60 4.62
#